data_4a6e95a1ba22ce5f11592b840dbf5c46
#
_entry.id   4a6e95a1ba22ce5f11592b840dbf5c46
#
_cell.length_a   1.000
_cell.length_b   1.000
_cell.length_c   1.000
_cell.angle_alpha   90.00
_cell.angle_beta   90.00
_cell.angle_gamma   90.00
#
_symmetry.space_group_name_H-M   'P 1'
#
loop_
_entity.id
_entity.type
_entity.pdbx_description
1 polymer ?
#
loop_
_entity_poly.entity_id
_entity_poly.type
_entity_poly.pdbx_seq_one_letter_code
_entity_poly.pdbx_strand_id
1 'polypeptide(L)'
;MFLLLPFFLYSFLFDEIKGGNILYKICRFWGDAFFFATGISHRNIYEEEHDRSKQYIFVSNHISYLDIPMMMKAIRGQHVRILGKSEMTRVPIFGSIYKKGAVLVDRENAGKRLQSIKNLIYFLNKKISVFICPEGTFNMTNQPLKNFYDGAFKIAIQTQTPIKPILFLDTYDRLNYRSIFSLN
;
A
#
# COMPACT_ATOMS: atom_id res chain seq x y z
N MET A 1 -11.88 -8.21 -10.76
CA MET A 1 -11.05 -9.01 -9.83
C MET A 1 -11.07 -10.50 -10.21
N PHE A 2 -12.21 -11.12 -10.47
CA PHE A 2 -12.29 -12.57 -10.79
C PHE A 2 -11.49 -13.01 -12.02
N LEU A 3 -11.45 -12.20 -13.09
CA LEU A 3 -10.66 -12.49 -14.30
C LEU A 3 -9.15 -12.58 -14.05
N LEU A 4 -8.65 -11.97 -12.98
CA LEU A 4 -7.23 -11.99 -12.60
C LEU A 4 -6.89 -13.11 -11.60
N LEU A 5 -7.88 -13.88 -11.14
CA LEU A 5 -7.68 -14.93 -10.15
C LEU A 5 -6.60 -15.95 -10.55
N PRO A 6 -6.53 -16.47 -11.79
CA PRO A 6 -5.47 -17.39 -12.20
C PRO A 6 -4.06 -16.77 -12.06
N PHE A 7 -3.92 -15.47 -12.37
CA PHE A 7 -2.65 -14.77 -12.23
C PHE A 7 -2.26 -14.57 -10.77
N PHE A 8 -3.25 -14.32 -9.90
CA PHE A 8 -3.00 -14.30 -8.46
C PHE A 8 -2.54 -15.65 -7.96
N LEU A 9 -3.20 -16.74 -8.36
CA LEU A 9 -2.81 -18.11 -8.01
C LEU A 9 -1.40 -18.43 -8.49
N TYR A 10 -1.00 -17.99 -9.69
CA TYR A 10 0.36 -18.16 -10.19
C TYR A 10 1.42 -17.57 -9.24
N SER A 11 1.13 -16.46 -8.55
CA SER A 11 2.06 -15.88 -7.58
C SER A 11 2.37 -16.78 -6.40
N PHE A 12 1.49 -17.74 -6.07
CA PHE A 12 1.69 -18.67 -4.95
C PHE A 12 2.65 -19.82 -5.27
N LEU A 13 2.99 -20.02 -6.55
CA LEU A 13 4.00 -21.01 -6.97
C LEU A 13 5.44 -20.55 -6.64
N PHE A 14 5.61 -19.33 -6.16
CA PHE A 14 6.92 -18.73 -5.87
C PHE A 14 7.07 -18.39 -4.39
N ASP A 15 8.31 -18.21 -3.96
CA ASP A 15 8.66 -17.74 -2.62
C ASP A 15 8.01 -16.39 -2.27
N GLU A 16 8.20 -15.94 -1.05
CA GLU A 16 7.63 -14.69 -0.54
C GLU A 16 8.06 -13.45 -1.35
N ILE A 17 9.34 -13.40 -1.75
CA ILE A 17 9.88 -12.25 -2.48
C ILE A 17 9.37 -12.22 -3.92
N LYS A 18 9.64 -13.30 -4.67
CA LYS A 18 9.28 -13.39 -6.08
C LYS A 18 7.77 -13.38 -6.29
N GLY A 19 7.05 -14.19 -5.51
CA GLY A 19 5.58 -14.24 -5.57
C GLY A 19 4.93 -12.93 -5.20
N GLY A 20 5.40 -12.25 -4.15
CA GLY A 20 4.90 -10.93 -3.79
C GLY A 20 5.22 -9.85 -4.84
N ASN A 21 6.35 -9.95 -5.54
CA ASN A 21 6.69 -9.03 -6.64
C ASN A 21 5.79 -9.27 -7.88
N ILE A 22 5.48 -10.53 -8.19
CA ILE A 22 4.51 -10.90 -9.23
C ILE A 22 3.13 -10.34 -8.86
N LEU A 23 2.69 -10.58 -7.63
CA LEU A 23 1.43 -10.06 -7.12
C LEU A 23 1.34 -8.55 -7.24
N TYR A 24 2.39 -7.81 -6.86
CA TYR A 24 2.42 -6.36 -7.00
C TYR A 24 2.24 -5.92 -8.46
N LYS A 25 2.86 -6.60 -9.43
CA LYS A 25 2.68 -6.31 -10.85
C LYS A 25 1.23 -6.55 -11.31
N ILE A 26 0.60 -7.63 -10.83
CA ILE A 26 -0.81 -7.93 -11.12
C ILE A 26 -1.73 -6.86 -10.53
N CYS A 27 -1.47 -6.45 -9.28
CA CYS A 27 -2.24 -5.37 -8.64
C CYS A 27 -2.10 -4.03 -9.39
N ARG A 28 -0.91 -3.73 -9.93
CA ARG A 28 -0.72 -2.54 -10.77
C ARG A 28 -1.57 -2.59 -12.04
N PHE A 29 -1.55 -3.73 -12.74
CA PHE A 29 -2.39 -3.94 -13.92
C PHE A 29 -3.88 -3.81 -13.55
N TRP A 30 -4.30 -4.39 -12.43
CA TRP A 30 -5.65 -4.23 -11.91
C TRP A 30 -5.98 -2.75 -11.64
N GLY A 31 -5.07 -1.99 -11.05
CA GLY A 31 -5.25 -0.55 -10.83
C GLY A 31 -5.43 0.21 -12.15
N ASP A 32 -4.64 -0.12 -13.19
CA ASP A 32 -4.81 0.48 -14.51
C ASP A 32 -6.19 0.16 -15.12
N ALA A 33 -6.60 -1.12 -15.06
CA ALA A 33 -7.90 -1.56 -15.53
C ALA A 33 -9.06 -0.91 -14.75
N PHE A 34 -8.91 -0.74 -13.44
CA PHE A 34 -9.89 -0.06 -12.59
C PHE A 34 -10.11 1.38 -13.03
N PHE A 35 -9.04 2.17 -13.18
CA PHE A 35 -9.16 3.57 -13.62
C PHE A 35 -9.73 3.69 -15.03
N PHE A 36 -9.36 2.79 -15.93
CA PHE A 36 -9.94 2.74 -17.27
C PHE A 36 -11.45 2.44 -17.23
N ALA A 37 -11.86 1.43 -16.46
CA ALA A 37 -13.25 1.00 -16.38
C ALA A 37 -14.17 2.02 -15.69
N THR A 38 -13.64 2.76 -14.71
CA THR A 38 -14.42 3.77 -13.97
C THR A 38 -14.39 5.15 -14.62
N GLY A 39 -13.53 5.37 -15.61
CA GLY A 39 -13.34 6.69 -16.22
C GLY A 39 -12.71 7.74 -15.31
N ILE A 40 -12.24 7.35 -14.11
CA ILE A 40 -11.58 8.26 -13.18
C ILE A 40 -10.20 8.63 -13.75
N SER A 41 -10.03 9.89 -14.13
CA SER A 41 -8.72 10.40 -14.52
C SER A 41 -7.86 10.66 -13.26
N HIS A 42 -6.56 10.45 -13.39
CA HIS A 42 -5.61 10.73 -12.32
C HIS A 42 -4.42 11.51 -12.86
N ARG A 43 -3.82 12.32 -12.01
CA ARG A 43 -2.60 13.08 -12.30
C ARG A 43 -1.60 12.88 -11.17
N ASN A 44 -0.37 12.49 -11.51
CA ASN A 44 0.74 12.51 -10.56
C ASN A 44 1.52 13.82 -10.74
N ILE A 45 1.74 14.53 -9.64
CA ILE A 45 2.58 15.72 -9.58
C ILE A 45 3.82 15.34 -8.77
N TYR A 46 4.99 15.52 -9.34
CA TYR A 46 6.25 15.23 -8.67
C TYR A 46 6.97 16.56 -8.40
N GLU A 47 7.25 16.85 -7.14
CA GLU A 47 8.06 18.02 -6.74
C GLU A 47 9.53 17.77 -7.07
N GLU A 48 9.97 16.51 -6.99
CA GLU A 48 11.29 16.04 -7.36
C GLU A 48 11.20 14.80 -8.21
N GLU A 49 12.19 14.57 -9.08
CA GLU A 49 12.26 13.38 -9.90
C GLU A 49 12.28 12.11 -9.02
N HIS A 50 11.47 11.14 -9.39
CA HIS A 50 11.40 9.88 -8.68
C HIS A 50 12.51 8.93 -9.13
N ASP A 51 13.57 8.84 -8.35
CA ASP A 51 14.68 7.89 -8.58
C ASP A 51 14.21 6.45 -8.29
N ARG A 52 13.93 5.71 -9.34
CA ARG A 52 13.44 4.32 -9.26
C ARG A 52 14.53 3.32 -8.89
N SER A 53 15.81 3.72 -8.90
CA SER A 53 16.92 2.87 -8.48
C SER A 53 17.06 2.80 -6.96
N LYS A 54 16.56 3.81 -6.26
CA LYS A 54 16.60 3.91 -4.80
C LYS A 54 15.40 3.23 -4.15
N GLN A 55 15.63 2.72 -2.95
CA GLN A 55 14.63 2.17 -2.07
C GLN A 55 14.06 3.27 -1.17
N TYR A 56 12.77 3.19 -0.88
CA TYR A 56 12.10 4.19 -0.05
C TYR A 56 11.15 3.54 0.97
N ILE A 57 10.91 4.26 2.05
CA ILE A 57 9.72 4.12 2.87
C ILE A 57 8.73 5.18 2.37
N PHE A 58 7.75 4.77 1.58
CA PHE A 58 6.67 5.65 1.15
C PHE A 58 5.71 5.87 2.31
N VAL A 59 5.37 7.10 2.58
CA VAL A 59 4.37 7.47 3.59
C VAL A 59 3.27 8.31 2.96
N SER A 60 2.02 8.08 3.33
CA SER A 60 0.88 8.84 2.79
C SER A 60 -0.19 9.09 3.83
N ASN A 61 -1.02 10.11 3.58
CA ASN A 61 -2.33 10.21 4.20
C ASN A 61 -3.23 9.04 3.76
N HIS A 62 -4.33 8.82 4.47
CA HIS A 62 -5.26 7.73 4.16
C HIS A 62 -6.70 8.19 4.32
N ILE A 63 -7.33 8.54 3.21
CA ILE A 63 -8.64 9.22 3.17
C ILE A 63 -9.70 8.48 2.35
N SER A 64 -9.30 7.49 1.52
CA SER A 64 -10.20 6.84 0.59
C SER A 64 -9.80 5.40 0.27
N TYR A 65 -10.75 4.60 -0.19
CA TYR A 65 -10.46 3.31 -0.83
C TYR A 65 -9.66 3.45 -2.13
N LEU A 66 -9.70 4.63 -2.79
CA LEU A 66 -8.89 4.93 -3.97
C LEU A 66 -7.40 5.09 -3.67
N ASP A 67 -7.00 5.30 -2.42
CA ASP A 67 -5.60 5.54 -2.06
C ASP A 67 -4.70 4.38 -2.51
N ILE A 68 -5.18 3.14 -2.44
CA ILE A 68 -4.39 1.97 -2.84
C ILE A 68 -4.18 1.88 -4.36
N PRO A 69 -5.21 1.94 -5.22
CA PRO A 69 -4.96 2.01 -6.67
C PRO A 69 -4.21 3.28 -7.09
N MET A 70 -4.40 4.42 -6.41
CA MET A 70 -3.60 5.64 -6.64
C MET A 70 -2.13 5.44 -6.28
N MET A 71 -1.83 4.80 -5.15
CA MET A 71 -0.47 4.43 -4.76
C MET A 71 0.18 3.56 -5.85
N MET A 72 -0.54 2.60 -6.44
CA MET A 72 -0.04 1.77 -7.54
C MET A 72 0.31 2.60 -8.79
N LYS A 73 -0.38 3.73 -9.00
CA LYS A 73 -0.07 4.70 -10.07
C LYS A 73 1.13 5.58 -9.73
N ALA A 74 1.23 6.04 -8.50
CA ALA A 74 2.32 6.92 -8.04
C ALA A 74 3.67 6.20 -7.98
N ILE A 75 3.70 4.93 -7.52
CA ILE A 75 4.93 4.17 -7.31
C ILE A 75 5.15 3.18 -8.46
N ARG A 76 5.31 3.69 -9.68
CA ARG A 76 5.62 2.84 -10.84
C ARG A 76 7.11 2.50 -10.91
N GLY A 77 7.40 1.27 -11.30
CA GLY A 77 8.77 0.81 -11.57
C GLY A 77 9.51 0.26 -10.35
N GLN A 78 8.89 0.27 -9.17
CA GLN A 78 9.47 -0.33 -7.96
C GLN A 78 8.57 -1.42 -7.40
N HIS A 79 9.17 -2.37 -6.69
CA HIS A 79 8.43 -3.35 -5.89
C HIS A 79 8.19 -2.79 -4.49
N VAL A 80 6.96 -2.94 -4.01
CA VAL A 80 6.54 -2.39 -2.73
C VAL A 80 5.80 -3.45 -1.92
N ARG A 81 5.97 -3.43 -0.59
CA ARG A 81 5.10 -4.13 0.35
C ARG A 81 4.32 -3.10 1.16
N ILE A 82 3.03 -3.31 1.27
CA ILE A 82 2.13 -2.40 1.98
C ILE A 82 2.00 -2.87 3.41
N LEU A 83 2.13 -1.97 4.39
CA LEU A 83 1.76 -2.27 5.77
C LEU A 83 0.23 -2.26 5.87
N GLY A 84 -0.34 -3.40 6.16
CA GLY A 84 -1.77 -3.58 6.11
C GLY A 84 -2.37 -4.24 7.35
N LYS A 85 -3.64 -4.00 7.59
CA LYS A 85 -4.39 -4.45 8.76
C LYS A 85 -4.61 -5.98 8.72
N SER A 86 -4.27 -6.70 9.80
CA SER A 86 -4.36 -8.17 9.85
C SER A 86 -5.77 -8.70 9.64
N GLU A 87 -6.80 -7.96 10.04
CA GLU A 87 -8.20 -8.35 9.90
C GLU A 87 -8.65 -8.51 8.44
N MET A 88 -7.99 -7.84 7.51
CA MET A 88 -8.26 -7.98 6.06
C MET A 88 -7.98 -9.39 5.54
N THR A 89 -7.19 -10.19 6.26
CA THR A 89 -6.93 -11.59 5.90
C THR A 89 -8.15 -12.50 6.08
N ARG A 90 -9.18 -12.04 6.79
CA ARG A 90 -10.43 -12.79 7.01
C ARG A 90 -11.39 -12.75 5.81
N VAL A 91 -11.16 -11.83 4.87
CA VAL A 91 -12.01 -11.73 3.67
C VAL A 91 -11.72 -12.91 2.75
N PRO A 92 -12.73 -13.73 2.38
CA PRO A 92 -12.53 -14.90 1.53
C PRO A 92 -11.84 -14.54 0.21
N ILE A 93 -10.95 -15.39 -0.27
CA ILE A 93 -10.14 -15.20 -1.49
C ILE A 93 -9.17 -14.01 -1.38
N PHE A 94 -9.71 -12.79 -1.16
CA PHE A 94 -8.92 -11.57 -1.02
C PHE A 94 -7.89 -11.69 0.10
N GLY A 95 -8.26 -12.24 1.24
CA GLY A 95 -7.38 -12.38 2.41
C GLY A 95 -6.10 -13.17 2.11
N SER A 96 -6.18 -14.23 1.31
CA SER A 96 -5.01 -15.00 0.89
C SER A 96 -4.07 -14.16 -0.01
N ILE A 97 -4.63 -13.46 -0.98
CA ILE A 97 -3.90 -12.56 -1.87
C ILE A 97 -3.26 -11.44 -1.07
N TYR A 98 -4.02 -10.84 -0.17
CA TYR A 98 -3.57 -9.76 0.70
C TYR A 98 -2.41 -10.17 1.60
N LYS A 99 -2.50 -11.36 2.22
CA LYS A 99 -1.44 -11.94 3.05
C LYS A 99 -0.11 -12.10 2.27
N LYS A 100 -0.18 -12.42 0.98
CA LYS A 100 1.00 -12.58 0.13
C LYS A 100 1.66 -11.24 -0.24
N GLY A 101 0.87 -10.17 -0.36
CA GLY A 101 1.33 -8.85 -0.83
C GLY A 101 1.58 -7.82 0.26
N ALA A 102 1.06 -8.02 1.47
CA ALA A 102 1.12 -7.06 2.56
C ALA A 102 1.93 -7.57 3.76
N VAL A 103 2.59 -6.67 4.45
CA VAL A 103 3.09 -6.91 5.81
C VAL A 103 1.94 -6.66 6.78
N LEU A 104 1.52 -7.70 7.46
CA LEU A 104 0.35 -7.63 8.34
C LEU A 104 0.70 -6.99 9.68
N VAL A 105 -0.14 -6.07 10.15
CA VAL A 105 -0.04 -5.48 11.48
C VAL A 105 -1.32 -5.76 12.28
N ASP A 106 -1.12 -6.27 13.49
CA ASP A 106 -2.12 -6.32 14.54
C ASP A 106 -1.75 -5.25 15.58
N ARG A 107 -2.57 -4.21 15.66
CA ARG A 107 -2.25 -3.03 16.47
C ARG A 107 -2.58 -3.20 17.93
N GLU A 108 -3.44 -4.13 18.27
CA GLU A 108 -3.87 -4.41 19.62
C GLU A 108 -2.85 -5.28 20.36
N ASN A 109 -2.04 -6.04 19.62
CA ASN A 109 -1.03 -6.93 20.15
C ASN A 109 0.38 -6.37 19.97
N ALA A 110 1.04 -6.05 21.09
CA ALA A 110 2.40 -5.48 21.11
C ALA A 110 3.44 -6.41 20.46
N GLY A 111 3.37 -7.71 20.71
CA GLY A 111 4.28 -8.70 20.12
C GLY A 111 4.13 -8.79 18.60
N LYS A 112 2.88 -8.78 18.12
CA LYS A 112 2.60 -8.80 16.67
C LYS A 112 3.00 -7.48 16.00
N ARG A 113 2.87 -6.32 16.68
CA ARG A 113 3.39 -5.05 16.16
C ARG A 113 4.91 -5.12 15.98
N LEU A 114 5.63 -5.65 16.98
CA LEU A 114 7.08 -5.83 16.86
C LEU A 114 7.46 -6.76 15.71
N GLN A 115 6.71 -7.85 15.51
CA GLN A 115 6.91 -8.75 14.38
C GLN A 115 6.69 -8.05 13.03
N SER A 116 5.69 -7.19 12.92
CA SER A 116 5.45 -6.38 11.71
C SER A 116 6.63 -5.47 11.38
N ILE A 117 7.22 -4.84 12.41
CA ILE A 117 8.43 -4.02 12.23
C ILE A 117 9.59 -4.86 11.71
N LYS A 118 9.84 -6.03 12.30
CA LYS A 118 10.89 -6.96 11.82
C LYS A 118 10.66 -7.37 10.36
N ASN A 119 9.42 -7.65 9.98
CA ASN A 119 9.07 -8.01 8.62
C ASN A 119 9.28 -6.83 7.64
N LEU A 120 8.93 -5.60 8.03
CA LEU A 120 9.23 -4.41 7.21
C LEU A 120 10.73 -4.24 6.99
N ILE A 121 11.53 -4.36 8.05
CA ILE A 121 13.00 -4.29 7.97
C ILE A 121 13.55 -5.42 7.08
N TYR A 122 13.00 -6.63 7.18
CA TYR A 122 13.38 -7.74 6.32
C TYR A 122 13.19 -7.41 4.84
N PHE A 123 12.03 -6.86 4.45
CA PHE A 123 11.79 -6.46 3.05
C PHE A 123 12.71 -5.32 2.60
N LEU A 124 12.94 -4.35 3.47
CA LEU A 124 13.90 -3.27 3.20
C LEU A 124 15.31 -3.83 2.96
N ASN A 125 15.78 -4.81 3.74
CA ASN A 125 17.06 -5.47 3.54
C ASN A 125 17.12 -6.27 2.21
N LYS A 126 15.96 -6.66 1.67
CA LYS A 126 15.84 -7.30 0.33
C LYS A 126 15.65 -6.29 -0.81
N LYS A 127 15.92 -5.01 -0.56
CA LYS A 127 15.79 -3.92 -1.54
C LYS A 127 14.36 -3.75 -2.08
N ILE A 128 13.37 -4.07 -1.25
CA ILE A 128 11.96 -3.86 -1.53
C ILE A 128 11.48 -2.66 -0.72
N SER A 129 10.93 -1.67 -1.39
CA SER A 129 10.34 -0.50 -0.72
C SER A 129 9.11 -0.90 0.09
N VAL A 130 8.76 -0.09 1.08
CA VAL A 130 7.55 -0.29 1.87
C VAL A 130 6.64 0.93 1.79
N PHE A 131 5.34 0.70 1.91
CA PHE A 131 4.32 1.75 1.92
C PHE A 131 3.55 1.69 3.23
N ILE A 132 3.48 2.82 3.91
CA ILE A 132 2.90 2.94 5.24
C ILE A 132 2.01 4.18 5.28
N CYS A 133 0.76 4.02 5.76
CA CYS A 133 -0.08 5.15 6.14
C CYS A 133 0.14 5.41 7.65
N PRO A 134 0.93 6.42 8.03
CA PRO A 134 1.30 6.63 9.44
C PRO A 134 0.12 7.06 10.31
N GLU A 135 -0.98 7.52 9.72
CA GLU A 135 -2.25 7.76 10.41
C GLU A 135 -2.87 6.49 10.99
N GLY A 136 -2.47 5.35 10.48
CA GLY A 136 -2.86 4.04 10.99
C GLY A 136 -4.25 3.56 10.57
N THR A 137 -5.17 4.43 10.17
CA THR A 137 -6.52 4.13 9.68
C THR A 137 -6.98 5.29 8.83
N PHE A 138 -8.14 5.15 8.16
CA PHE A 138 -8.73 6.25 7.42
C PHE A 138 -8.86 7.51 8.31
N ASN A 139 -8.54 8.65 7.72
CA ASN A 139 -8.81 9.94 8.33
C ASN A 139 -10.30 10.26 8.19
N MET A 140 -11.02 10.07 9.27
CA MET A 140 -12.46 10.38 9.37
C MET A 140 -12.71 11.73 10.04
N THR A 141 -11.68 12.53 10.24
CA THR A 141 -11.77 13.87 10.83
C THR A 141 -11.96 14.93 9.75
N ASN A 142 -12.29 16.16 10.16
CA ASN A 142 -12.34 17.32 9.28
C ASN A 142 -10.96 17.97 9.09
N GLN A 143 -9.89 17.36 9.64
CA GLN A 143 -8.52 17.85 9.48
C GLN A 143 -7.89 17.20 8.24
N PRO A 144 -7.01 17.88 7.51
CA PRO A 144 -6.36 17.34 6.33
C PRO A 144 -5.48 16.12 6.66
N LEU A 145 -4.96 16.02 7.86
CA LEU A 145 -4.13 14.92 8.35
C LEU A 145 -4.51 14.56 9.79
N LYS A 146 -4.42 13.28 10.14
CA LYS A 146 -4.44 12.81 11.53
C LYS A 146 -3.04 12.81 12.13
N ASN A 147 -2.98 12.65 13.45
CA ASN A 147 -1.73 12.39 14.14
C ASN A 147 -1.05 11.12 13.61
N PHE A 148 0.25 11.21 13.38
CA PHE A 148 1.05 10.12 12.87
C PHE A 148 1.59 9.25 14.00
N TYR A 149 1.56 7.95 13.81
CA TYR A 149 2.38 7.03 14.59
C TYR A 149 3.84 7.11 14.13
N ASP A 150 4.75 7.00 15.05
CA ASP A 150 6.20 7.15 14.81
C ASP A 150 6.89 5.93 14.18
N GLY A 151 6.16 4.83 13.99
CA GLY A 151 6.72 3.56 13.51
C GLY A 151 7.47 3.64 12.19
N ALA A 152 6.91 4.36 11.19
CA ALA A 152 7.57 4.53 9.89
C ALA A 152 8.88 5.29 10.02
N PHE A 153 8.90 6.34 10.84
CA PHE A 153 10.07 7.20 11.06
C PHE A 153 11.17 6.48 11.83
N LYS A 154 10.82 5.70 12.86
CA LYS A 154 11.77 4.85 13.60
C LYS A 154 12.44 3.81 12.70
N ILE A 155 11.66 3.17 11.81
CA ILE A 155 12.21 2.22 10.82
C ILE A 155 13.16 2.94 9.86
N ALA A 156 12.80 4.13 9.38
CA ALA A 156 13.63 4.93 8.47
C ALA A 156 14.99 5.26 9.11
N ILE A 157 15.00 5.69 10.35
CA ILE A 157 16.23 5.98 11.11
C ILE A 157 17.05 4.71 11.31
N GLN A 158 16.43 3.62 11.72
CA GLN A 158 17.10 2.34 12.00
C GLN A 158 17.72 1.74 10.74
N THR A 159 17.05 1.84 9.59
CA THR A 159 17.49 1.22 8.33
C THR A 159 18.23 2.19 7.41
N GLN A 160 18.33 3.46 7.79
CA GLN A 160 18.88 4.54 6.96
C GLN A 160 18.22 4.60 5.57
N THR A 161 16.93 4.24 5.52
CA THR A 161 16.14 4.27 4.29
C THR A 161 15.41 5.61 4.17
N PRO A 162 15.52 6.33 3.04
CA PRO A 162 14.86 7.63 2.88
C PRO A 162 13.34 7.48 2.87
N ILE A 163 12.67 8.45 3.49
CA ILE A 163 11.21 8.59 3.44
C ILE A 163 10.85 9.39 2.17
N LYS A 164 9.86 8.90 1.43
CA LYS A 164 9.25 9.65 0.32
C LYS A 164 7.76 9.83 0.58
N PRO A 165 7.29 11.06 0.85
CA PRO A 165 5.89 11.32 1.08
C PRO A 165 5.09 11.27 -0.22
N ILE A 166 3.85 10.80 -0.12
CA ILE A 166 2.83 10.81 -1.18
C ILE A 166 1.57 11.43 -0.57
N LEU A 167 1.02 12.45 -1.19
CA LEU A 167 -0.21 13.08 -0.75
C LEU A 167 -1.33 12.76 -1.74
N PHE A 168 -2.41 12.17 -1.23
CA PHE A 168 -3.67 12.03 -1.94
C PHE A 168 -4.53 13.26 -1.64
N LEU A 169 -4.87 14.03 -2.66
CA LEU A 169 -5.51 15.34 -2.47
C LEU A 169 -7.04 15.25 -2.56
N ASP A 170 -7.57 14.48 -3.52
CA ASP A 170 -9.00 14.46 -3.87
C ASP A 170 -9.61 13.04 -3.93
N THR A 171 -8.91 12.03 -3.46
CA THR A 171 -9.39 10.64 -3.50
C THR A 171 -10.67 10.43 -2.69
N TYR A 172 -10.85 11.21 -1.61
CA TYR A 172 -12.06 11.17 -0.81
C TYR A 172 -13.29 11.64 -1.59
N ASP A 173 -13.18 12.70 -2.37
CA ASP A 173 -14.27 13.27 -3.15
C ASP A 173 -14.69 12.34 -4.30
N ARG A 174 -13.77 11.52 -4.80
CA ARG A 174 -14.01 10.57 -5.89
C ARG A 174 -14.61 9.25 -5.40
N LEU A 175 -14.15 8.75 -4.27
CA LEU A 175 -14.65 7.52 -3.65
C LEU A 175 -14.41 7.56 -2.14
N ASN A 176 -15.39 7.97 -1.38
CA ASN A 176 -15.23 8.04 0.06
C ASN A 176 -15.45 6.67 0.73
N TYR A 177 -14.90 6.52 1.94
CA TYR A 177 -14.99 5.28 2.72
C TYR A 177 -16.41 4.98 3.24
N ARG A 178 -17.33 5.93 3.19
CA ARG A 178 -18.74 5.76 3.64
C ARG A 178 -19.60 5.10 2.56
N SER A 179 -19.21 5.22 1.30
CA SER A 179 -19.98 4.66 0.19
C SER A 179 -19.04 4.14 -0.91
N ILE A 180 -18.94 2.82 -1.03
CA ILE A 180 -18.18 2.15 -2.09
C ILE A 180 -18.83 2.39 -3.47
N PHE A 181 -20.08 2.81 -3.51
CA PHE A 181 -20.86 3.01 -4.73
C PHE A 181 -20.98 4.48 -5.14
N SER A 182 -20.48 5.43 -4.35
CA SER A 182 -20.45 6.84 -4.72
C SER A 182 -19.21 7.14 -5.56
N LEU A 183 -19.26 6.84 -6.83
CA LEU A 183 -18.32 7.34 -7.82
C LEU A 183 -18.87 8.67 -8.33
N ASN A 184 -18.25 9.78 -7.96
CA ASN A 184 -18.52 11.12 -8.48
C ASN A 184 -17.54 11.48 -9.57
#